data_c4f048d48e430115a44b576640527587
#
_entry.id   c4f048d48e430115a44b576640527587
#
_cell.length_a   1.000
_cell.length_b   1.000
_cell.length_c   1.000
_cell.angle_alpha   90.00
_cell.angle_beta   90.00
_cell.angle_gamma   90.00
#
_symmetry.space_group_name_H-M   'P 1'
#
loop_
_entity.id
_entity.type
_entity.pdbx_description
1 polymer ?
#
loop_
_entity_poly.entity_id
_entity_poly.type
_entity_poly.pdbx_seq_one_letter_code
_entity_poly.pdbx_strand_id
1 'polypeptide(L)'
;LWWQPTPIIDRHDRFLIVRDDQVPGGSKMRFLPYLVQDAKEVVFGGPFCGGAPYALSVWGQRTNTKITLFYAKRTKLHPRQEKALKNGATIYQVPYGYMSNVQSKAKRYAKEHGALFLPLGFDVPQAADPFIQQMRNVRSMVGHIDEVWAATGSGMLARCLGEAFYPTPVNGVIVGLSSRNQKQNYPSNVTLHKYPKDFSWSCSYNAPFPSCGNYDRKAWELCHKLSKGTVLFWNVLG
;
A
#
# COMPACT_ATOMS: atom_id res chain seq x y z
N LEU A 1 -2.93 13.86 19.45
CA LEU A 1 -2.29 13.92 18.12
C LEU A 1 -1.94 12.50 17.69
N TRP A 2 -2.52 12.04 16.58
CA TRP A 2 -2.20 10.73 16.00
C TRP A 2 -0.76 10.71 15.52
N TRP A 3 -0.08 9.58 15.72
CA TRP A 3 1.28 9.41 15.24
C TRP A 3 1.32 9.47 13.70
N GLN A 4 2.12 10.37 13.18
CA GLN A 4 2.39 10.50 11.75
C GLN A 4 3.88 10.23 11.51
N PRO A 5 4.22 9.27 10.65
CA PRO A 5 5.62 8.99 10.36
C PRO A 5 6.26 10.16 9.60
N THR A 6 7.36 10.65 10.11
CA THR A 6 8.21 11.61 9.38
C THR A 6 8.69 10.97 8.09
N PRO A 7 8.60 11.64 6.94
CA PRO A 7 9.17 11.13 5.70
C PRO A 7 10.68 10.95 5.83
N ILE A 8 11.18 9.78 5.43
CA ILE A 8 12.59 9.49 5.26
C ILE A 8 12.86 9.46 3.76
N ILE A 9 13.82 10.24 3.29
CA ILE A 9 14.14 10.36 1.86
C ILE A 9 15.62 10.10 1.69
N ASP A 10 15.96 9.02 0.99
CA ASP A 10 17.32 8.69 0.61
C ASP A 10 17.61 9.16 -0.82
N ARG A 11 18.87 9.51 -1.10
CA ARG A 11 19.31 9.86 -2.45
C ARG A 11 20.25 8.79 -2.98
N HIS A 12 19.96 8.31 -4.18
CA HIS A 12 20.79 7.40 -4.98
C HIS A 12 20.93 8.01 -6.39
N ASP A 13 22.05 8.65 -6.66
CA ASP A 13 22.29 9.41 -7.90
C ASP A 13 21.17 10.42 -8.19
N ARG A 14 20.43 10.22 -9.29
CA ARG A 14 19.29 11.03 -9.70
C ARG A 14 17.97 10.63 -9.05
N PHE A 15 17.96 9.55 -8.24
CA PHE A 15 16.76 9.04 -7.59
C PHE A 15 16.66 9.53 -6.15
N LEU A 16 15.53 10.08 -5.79
CA LEU A 16 15.10 10.35 -4.43
C LEU A 16 14.09 9.27 -4.03
N ILE A 17 14.37 8.53 -2.96
CA ILE A 17 13.56 7.40 -2.55
C ILE A 17 12.81 7.75 -1.26
N VAL A 18 11.48 7.78 -1.32
CA VAL A 18 10.66 7.85 -0.10
C VAL A 18 10.65 6.49 0.56
N ARG A 19 11.23 6.39 1.75
CA ARG A 19 11.53 5.16 2.47
C ARG A 19 10.39 4.74 3.42
N ASP A 20 9.19 4.58 2.88
CA ASP A 20 8.06 4.07 3.69
C ASP A 20 8.24 2.60 4.10
N ASP A 21 9.15 1.88 3.46
CA ASP A 21 9.60 0.57 3.91
C ASP A 21 10.22 0.57 5.31
N GLN A 22 10.77 1.70 5.76
CA GLN A 22 11.29 1.89 7.11
C GLN A 22 10.20 2.27 8.13
N VAL A 23 9.02 2.63 7.66
CA VAL A 23 7.86 2.87 8.53
C VAL A 23 7.25 1.51 8.90
N PRO A 24 7.20 1.11 10.19
CA PRO A 24 6.51 -0.10 10.60
C PRO A 24 5.06 -0.09 10.13
N GLY A 25 4.70 -1.02 9.21
CA GLY A 25 3.39 -1.04 8.54
C GLY A 25 3.36 -0.39 7.15
N GLY A 26 4.41 0.31 6.74
CA GLY A 26 4.54 0.93 5.42
C GLY A 26 3.68 2.18 5.21
N SER A 27 3.54 2.61 3.96
CA SER A 27 2.81 3.85 3.59
C SER A 27 1.38 3.94 4.16
N LYS A 28 0.74 2.81 4.43
CA LYS A 28 -0.63 2.80 4.97
C LYS A 28 -0.75 3.45 6.35
N MET A 29 0.33 3.43 7.12
CA MET A 29 0.37 4.07 8.44
C MET A 29 0.20 5.58 8.37
N ARG A 30 0.41 6.20 7.20
CA ARG A 30 0.24 7.64 7.01
C ARG A 30 -1.22 8.11 7.08
N PHE A 31 -2.17 7.21 6.82
CA PHE A 31 -3.61 7.55 6.79
C PHE A 31 -4.49 6.62 7.62
N LEU A 32 -3.98 5.51 8.12
CA LEU A 32 -4.75 4.61 9.01
C LEU A 32 -5.41 5.32 10.21
N PRO A 33 -4.76 6.28 10.88
CA PRO A 33 -5.39 7.03 11.97
C PRO A 33 -6.74 7.65 11.59
N TYR A 34 -6.83 8.17 10.38
CA TYR A 34 -8.04 8.83 9.87
C TYR A 34 -9.13 7.84 9.46
N LEU A 35 -8.77 6.59 9.15
CA LEU A 35 -9.72 5.54 8.79
C LEU A 35 -10.26 4.80 10.01
N VAL A 36 -9.38 4.48 10.94
CA VAL A 36 -9.72 3.61 12.06
C VAL A 36 -10.37 4.38 13.20
N GLN A 37 -9.90 5.62 13.44
CA GLN A 37 -10.42 6.48 14.52
C GLN A 37 -10.60 5.71 15.84
N ASP A 38 -11.82 5.70 16.38
CA ASP A 38 -12.15 5.07 17.66
C ASP A 38 -12.72 3.63 17.50
N ALA A 39 -12.55 3.01 16.32
CA ALA A 39 -13.02 1.65 16.10
C ALA A 39 -12.34 0.66 17.05
N LYS A 40 -13.14 -0.09 17.81
CA LYS A 40 -12.64 -1.11 18.74
C LYS A 40 -12.11 -2.35 18.03
N GLU A 41 -12.67 -2.66 16.88
CA GLU A 41 -12.26 -3.76 16.01
C GLU A 41 -12.26 -3.36 14.55
N VAL A 42 -11.20 -3.72 13.83
CA VAL A 42 -11.08 -3.54 12.38
C VAL A 42 -11.00 -4.90 11.70
N VAL A 43 -11.83 -5.08 10.68
CA VAL A 43 -11.91 -6.31 9.90
C VAL A 43 -11.43 -6.06 8.46
N PHE A 44 -10.60 -6.95 7.98
CA PHE A 44 -10.09 -6.89 6.61
C PHE A 44 -9.99 -8.28 5.98
N GLY A 45 -10.36 -8.40 4.72
CA GLY A 45 -10.11 -9.58 3.91
C GLY A 45 -9.20 -9.24 2.75
N GLY A 46 -8.15 -10.03 2.49
CA GLY A 46 -7.22 -9.67 1.44
C GLY A 46 -6.25 -10.75 1.01
N PRO A 47 -5.35 -10.44 0.06
CA PRO A 47 -4.34 -11.37 -0.40
C PRO A 47 -3.31 -11.65 0.71
N PHE A 48 -2.83 -12.88 0.75
CA PHE A 48 -1.93 -13.37 1.81
C PHE A 48 -0.59 -12.61 1.90
N CYS A 49 -0.09 -12.09 0.77
CA CYS A 49 1.17 -11.35 0.69
C CYS A 49 0.96 -9.81 0.63
N GLY A 50 -0.27 -9.33 0.82
CA GLY A 50 -0.57 -7.90 0.81
C GLY A 50 0.03 -7.13 1.99
N GLY A 51 0.34 -5.84 1.79
CA GLY A 51 0.84 -4.97 2.86
C GLY A 51 -0.24 -4.48 3.84
N ALA A 52 -1.52 -4.46 3.42
CA ALA A 52 -2.62 -3.96 4.25
C ALA A 52 -2.82 -4.73 5.56
N PRO A 53 -2.84 -6.07 5.58
CA PRO A 53 -2.96 -6.82 6.82
C PRO A 53 -1.81 -6.57 7.80
N TYR A 54 -0.61 -6.46 7.28
CA TYR A 54 0.55 -6.15 8.12
C TYR A 54 0.44 -4.75 8.73
N ALA A 55 0.08 -3.74 7.94
CA ALA A 55 -0.14 -2.38 8.45
C ALA A 55 -1.21 -2.34 9.55
N LEU A 56 -2.35 -3.04 9.34
CA LEU A 56 -3.40 -3.14 10.36
C LEU A 56 -2.91 -3.81 11.64
N SER A 57 -2.12 -4.90 11.53
CA SER A 57 -1.61 -5.57 12.72
C SER A 57 -0.64 -4.70 13.52
N VAL A 58 0.20 -3.93 12.86
CA VAL A 58 1.07 -2.92 13.51
C VAL A 58 0.22 -1.83 14.19
N TRP A 59 -0.82 -1.37 13.50
CA TRP A 59 -1.77 -0.39 14.09
C TRP A 59 -2.42 -0.95 15.34
N GLY A 60 -3.00 -2.16 15.26
CA GLY A 60 -3.67 -2.82 16.38
C GLY A 60 -2.77 -2.98 17.61
N GLN A 61 -1.51 -3.39 17.40
CA GLN A 61 -0.52 -3.51 18.47
C GLN A 61 -0.23 -2.16 19.16
N ARG A 62 -0.21 -1.06 18.39
CA ARG A 62 0.08 0.28 18.91
C ARG A 62 -1.08 0.93 19.65
N THR A 63 -2.30 0.64 19.22
CA THR A 63 -3.51 1.33 19.69
C THR A 63 -4.43 0.46 20.51
N ASN A 64 -4.09 -0.81 20.72
CA ASN A 64 -4.94 -1.83 21.33
C ASN A 64 -6.27 -2.04 20.59
N THR A 65 -6.30 -1.73 19.29
CA THR A 65 -7.44 -2.01 18.42
C THR A 65 -7.40 -3.49 18.01
N LYS A 66 -8.49 -4.22 18.20
CA LYS A 66 -8.60 -5.61 17.74
C LYS A 66 -8.56 -5.66 16.22
N ILE A 67 -7.69 -6.51 15.66
CA ILE A 67 -7.54 -6.70 14.22
C ILE A 67 -7.95 -8.12 13.84
N THR A 68 -8.93 -8.23 12.95
CA THR A 68 -9.46 -9.49 12.45
C THR A 68 -9.26 -9.59 10.94
N LEU A 69 -8.50 -10.59 10.51
CA LEU A 69 -8.03 -10.76 9.13
C LEU A 69 -8.59 -12.03 8.51
N PHE A 70 -9.13 -11.91 7.31
CA PHE A 70 -9.63 -13.02 6.52
C PHE A 70 -8.73 -13.27 5.31
N TYR A 71 -8.33 -14.53 5.11
CA TYR A 71 -7.50 -14.97 3.99
C TYR A 71 -8.03 -16.25 3.37
N ALA A 72 -7.70 -16.47 2.10
CA ALA A 72 -7.85 -17.79 1.50
C ALA A 72 -7.04 -18.83 2.28
N LYS A 73 -7.63 -20.03 2.52
CA LYS A 73 -6.99 -21.13 3.23
C LYS A 73 -5.68 -21.54 2.53
N ARG A 74 -4.65 -21.75 3.33
CA ARG A 74 -3.31 -22.19 2.90
C ARG A 74 -2.78 -23.27 3.84
N THR A 75 -1.95 -24.14 3.31
CA THR A 75 -1.25 -25.17 4.11
C THR A 75 -0.18 -24.57 5.02
N LYS A 76 0.51 -23.53 4.53
CA LYS A 76 1.51 -22.77 5.30
C LYS A 76 1.15 -21.29 5.26
N LEU A 77 1.30 -20.61 6.38
CA LEU A 77 1.16 -19.17 6.42
C LEU A 77 2.32 -18.49 5.68
N HIS A 78 2.03 -17.36 5.09
CA HIS A 78 3.06 -16.49 4.52
C HIS A 78 3.75 -15.70 5.64
N PRO A 79 5.05 -15.36 5.56
CA PRO A 79 5.76 -14.62 6.60
C PRO A 79 5.05 -13.33 7.06
N ARG A 80 4.33 -12.64 6.18
CA ARG A 80 3.51 -11.47 6.55
C ARG A 80 2.28 -11.83 7.39
N GLN A 81 1.68 -13.00 7.17
CA GLN A 81 0.58 -13.49 8.01
C GLN A 81 1.10 -13.87 9.39
N GLU A 82 2.27 -14.52 9.47
CA GLU A 82 2.94 -14.83 10.74
C GLU A 82 3.30 -13.57 11.52
N LYS A 83 3.82 -12.54 10.83
CA LYS A 83 4.07 -11.23 11.46
C LYS A 83 2.77 -10.61 12.00
N ALA A 84 1.67 -10.71 11.26
CA ALA A 84 0.38 -10.18 11.72
C ALA A 84 -0.13 -10.92 12.98
N LEU A 85 0.01 -12.25 13.02
CA LEU A 85 -0.30 -13.05 14.24
C LEU A 85 0.58 -12.63 15.43
N LYS A 86 1.88 -12.49 15.23
CA LYS A 86 2.81 -12.02 16.28
C LYS A 86 2.46 -10.64 16.81
N ASN A 87 1.86 -9.80 15.99
CA ASN A 87 1.35 -8.48 16.39
C ASN A 87 -0.05 -8.55 17.05
N GLY A 88 -0.59 -9.75 17.31
CA GLY A 88 -1.86 -9.94 17.99
C GLY A 88 -3.12 -9.94 17.10
N ALA A 89 -2.97 -9.96 15.77
CA ALA A 89 -4.12 -10.07 14.88
C ALA A 89 -4.75 -11.47 14.92
N THR A 90 -6.08 -11.55 14.87
CA THR A 90 -6.82 -12.81 14.68
C THR A 90 -6.93 -13.12 13.19
N ILE A 91 -6.60 -14.35 12.79
CA ILE A 91 -6.65 -14.78 11.38
C ILE A 91 -7.71 -15.86 11.19
N TYR A 92 -8.64 -15.62 10.25
CA TYR A 92 -9.59 -16.61 9.76
C TYR A 92 -9.20 -17.07 8.35
N GLN A 93 -9.11 -18.37 8.16
CA GLN A 93 -8.87 -18.97 6.85
C GLN A 93 -10.19 -19.39 6.20
N VAL A 94 -10.42 -18.88 4.99
CA VAL A 94 -11.64 -19.14 4.21
C VAL A 94 -11.38 -20.29 3.24
N PRO A 95 -12.09 -21.43 3.36
CA PRO A 95 -12.06 -22.47 2.34
C PRO A 95 -12.54 -21.92 0.98
N TYR A 96 -12.07 -22.51 -0.12
CA TYR A 96 -12.42 -22.05 -1.48
C TYR A 96 -12.21 -20.54 -1.69
N GLY A 97 -10.98 -20.11 -1.46
CA GLY A 97 -10.60 -18.72 -1.23
C GLY A 97 -10.52 -17.83 -2.45
N TYR A 98 -11.53 -17.78 -3.31
CA TYR A 98 -11.69 -16.64 -4.22
C TYR A 98 -11.75 -15.34 -3.42
N MET A 99 -11.12 -14.28 -3.94
CA MET A 99 -11.05 -13.00 -3.22
C MET A 99 -12.45 -12.44 -2.89
N SER A 100 -13.44 -12.68 -3.75
CA SER A 100 -14.85 -12.33 -3.48
C SER A 100 -15.41 -13.01 -2.24
N ASN A 101 -15.11 -14.30 -2.04
CA ASN A 101 -15.54 -15.06 -0.87
C ASN A 101 -14.87 -14.57 0.41
N VAL A 102 -13.55 -14.28 0.33
CA VAL A 102 -12.78 -13.73 1.45
C VAL A 102 -13.37 -12.38 1.89
N GLN A 103 -13.62 -11.49 0.93
CA GLN A 103 -14.21 -10.18 1.17
C GLN A 103 -15.64 -10.29 1.74
N SER A 104 -16.47 -11.15 1.17
CA SER A 104 -17.85 -11.34 1.60
C SER A 104 -17.92 -11.85 3.05
N LYS A 105 -17.08 -12.84 3.41
CA LYS A 105 -17.00 -13.35 4.78
C LYS A 105 -16.50 -12.30 5.77
N ALA A 106 -15.46 -11.55 5.41
CA ALA A 106 -14.95 -10.46 6.24
C ALA A 106 -16.01 -9.38 6.48
N LYS A 107 -16.72 -8.96 5.42
CA LYS A 107 -17.81 -7.96 5.51
C LYS A 107 -18.97 -8.44 6.38
N ARG A 108 -19.37 -9.71 6.24
CA ARG A 108 -20.42 -10.30 7.05
C ARG A 108 -20.02 -10.33 8.52
N TYR A 109 -18.83 -10.84 8.85
CA TYR A 109 -18.30 -10.84 10.22
C TYR A 109 -18.31 -9.42 10.83
N ALA A 110 -17.82 -8.42 10.09
CA ALA A 110 -17.82 -7.05 10.58
C ALA A 110 -19.22 -6.54 10.92
N LYS A 111 -20.23 -6.85 10.07
CA LYS A 111 -21.62 -6.49 10.31
C LYS A 111 -22.18 -7.18 11.56
N GLU A 112 -21.91 -8.47 11.74
CA GLU A 112 -22.40 -9.28 12.87
C GLU A 112 -21.79 -8.83 14.21
N HIS A 113 -20.56 -8.27 14.20
CA HIS A 113 -19.82 -7.88 15.41
C HIS A 113 -19.74 -6.37 15.63
N GLY A 114 -20.41 -5.56 14.81
CA GLY A 114 -20.34 -4.10 14.91
C GLY A 114 -18.92 -3.54 14.67
N ALA A 115 -18.10 -4.25 13.89
CA ALA A 115 -16.72 -3.90 13.64
C ALA A 115 -16.56 -3.08 12.34
N LEU A 116 -15.50 -2.30 12.25
CA LEU A 116 -15.18 -1.51 11.06
C LEU A 116 -14.61 -2.42 9.96
N PHE A 117 -15.32 -2.53 8.83
CA PHE A 117 -14.81 -3.21 7.64
C PHE A 117 -14.03 -2.24 6.74
N LEU A 118 -12.79 -2.59 6.41
CA LEU A 118 -11.99 -1.84 5.44
C LEU A 118 -11.93 -2.58 4.08
N PRO A 119 -12.18 -1.88 2.96
CA PRO A 119 -12.11 -2.46 1.63
C PRO A 119 -10.68 -2.71 1.18
N LEU A 120 -10.50 -3.46 0.09
CA LEU A 120 -9.18 -3.68 -0.52
C LEU A 120 -8.52 -2.36 -0.91
N GLY A 121 -7.25 -2.20 -0.50
CA GLY A 121 -6.46 -0.99 -0.78
C GLY A 121 -6.74 0.16 0.18
N PHE A 122 -7.78 0.07 1.03
CA PHE A 122 -8.27 1.18 1.88
C PHE A 122 -8.67 2.40 1.04
N ASP A 123 -9.11 2.16 -0.18
CA ASP A 123 -9.45 3.20 -1.14
C ASP A 123 -10.85 3.75 -0.83
N VAL A 124 -10.86 4.70 0.07
CA VAL A 124 -12.03 5.46 0.52
C VAL A 124 -11.66 6.94 0.65
N PRO A 125 -12.62 7.88 0.46
CA PRO A 125 -12.32 9.32 0.49
C PRO A 125 -11.60 9.77 1.76
N GLN A 126 -11.98 9.24 2.91
CA GLN A 126 -11.39 9.57 4.21
C GLN A 126 -9.90 9.25 4.33
N ALA A 127 -9.37 8.36 3.47
CA ALA A 127 -7.96 8.03 3.40
C ALA A 127 -7.20 8.93 2.42
N ALA A 128 -7.86 9.38 1.34
CA ALA A 128 -7.21 10.08 0.24
C ALA A 128 -6.68 11.45 0.68
N ASP A 129 -7.51 12.30 1.25
CA ASP A 129 -7.11 13.67 1.61
C ASP A 129 -5.93 13.74 2.59
N PRO A 130 -5.94 13.00 3.72
CA PRO A 130 -4.79 12.96 4.61
C PRO A 130 -3.53 12.44 3.93
N PHE A 131 -3.67 11.46 3.02
CA PHE A 131 -2.53 10.90 2.32
C PHE A 131 -1.95 11.88 1.30
N ILE A 132 -2.80 12.59 0.54
CA ILE A 132 -2.40 13.67 -0.37
C ILE A 132 -1.63 14.76 0.39
N GLN A 133 -2.13 15.15 1.57
CA GLN A 133 -1.44 16.17 2.38
C GLN A 133 -0.04 15.69 2.82
N GLN A 134 0.11 14.43 3.22
CA GLN A 134 1.43 13.85 3.54
C GLN A 134 2.37 13.86 2.31
N MET A 135 1.84 13.57 1.13
CA MET A 135 2.61 13.61 -0.11
C MET A 135 3.02 15.04 -0.49
N ARG A 136 2.17 16.04 -0.25
CA ARG A 136 2.52 17.46 -0.44
C ARG A 136 3.64 17.89 0.51
N ASN A 137 3.66 17.38 1.74
CA ASN A 137 4.77 17.60 2.66
C ASN A 137 6.08 17.00 2.11
N VAL A 138 6.05 15.78 1.55
CA VAL A 138 7.21 15.21 0.86
C VAL A 138 7.64 16.08 -0.31
N ARG A 139 6.69 16.53 -1.14
CA ARG A 139 6.97 17.42 -2.29
C ARG A 139 7.73 18.68 -1.86
N SER A 140 7.35 19.31 -0.74
CA SER A 140 8.03 20.50 -0.24
C SER A 140 9.47 20.26 0.23
N MET A 141 9.81 18.98 0.54
CA MET A 141 11.14 18.60 1.03
C MET A 141 12.13 18.24 -0.09
N VAL A 142 11.64 17.83 -1.27
CA VAL A 142 12.49 17.19 -2.31
C VAL A 142 12.99 18.15 -3.39
N GLY A 143 12.49 19.36 -3.45
CA GLY A 143 12.86 20.33 -4.48
C GLY A 143 12.32 19.96 -5.87
N HIS A 144 13.11 20.23 -6.92
CA HIS A 144 12.69 19.95 -8.29
C HIS A 144 12.72 18.46 -8.60
N ILE A 145 11.61 17.95 -9.15
CA ILE A 145 11.40 16.56 -9.57
C ILE A 145 10.81 16.55 -10.98
N ASP A 146 11.44 15.81 -11.88
CA ASP A 146 10.97 15.63 -13.25
C ASP A 146 9.88 14.56 -13.35
N GLU A 147 9.99 13.48 -12.58
CA GLU A 147 9.04 12.37 -12.58
C GLU A 147 8.84 11.78 -11.19
N VAL A 148 7.63 11.27 -10.91
CA VAL A 148 7.32 10.47 -9.72
C VAL A 148 6.95 9.06 -10.15
N TRP A 149 7.49 8.04 -9.46
CA TRP A 149 7.24 6.63 -9.73
C TRP A 149 6.79 5.86 -8.50
N ALA A 150 5.82 4.96 -8.66
CA ALA A 150 5.35 4.09 -7.58
C ALA A 150 4.72 2.80 -8.11
N ALA A 151 4.73 1.75 -7.28
CA ALA A 151 3.92 0.57 -7.52
C ALA A 151 2.43 0.85 -7.28
N THR A 152 1.57 0.27 -8.10
CA THR A 152 0.13 0.48 -8.06
C THR A 152 -0.60 -0.86 -7.93
N GLY A 153 -1.27 -1.07 -6.79
CA GLY A 153 -2.13 -2.22 -6.52
C GLY A 153 -3.62 -1.88 -6.72
N SER A 154 -4.20 -1.08 -5.84
CA SER A 154 -5.60 -0.62 -5.94
C SER A 154 -5.78 0.63 -6.81
N GLY A 155 -4.72 1.37 -7.06
CA GLY A 155 -4.75 2.66 -7.76
C GLY A 155 -4.66 3.88 -6.84
N MET A 156 -5.03 3.76 -5.57
CA MET A 156 -5.07 4.88 -4.64
C MET A 156 -3.74 5.65 -4.56
N LEU A 157 -2.60 4.94 -4.43
CA LEU A 157 -1.29 5.60 -4.31
C LEU A 157 -0.98 6.46 -5.54
N ALA A 158 -1.13 5.90 -6.75
CA ALA A 158 -0.84 6.64 -7.99
C ALA A 158 -1.78 7.84 -8.16
N ARG A 159 -3.07 7.70 -7.82
CA ARG A 159 -4.04 8.80 -7.85
C ARG A 159 -3.67 9.92 -6.87
N CYS A 160 -3.37 9.59 -5.62
CA CYS A 160 -2.99 10.57 -4.61
C CYS A 160 -1.66 11.27 -4.96
N LEU A 161 -0.68 10.54 -5.52
CA LEU A 161 0.56 11.13 -6.03
C LEU A 161 0.28 12.08 -7.20
N GLY A 162 -0.62 11.71 -8.11
CA GLY A 162 -1.04 12.57 -9.22
C GLY A 162 -1.56 13.92 -8.75
N GLU A 163 -2.43 13.92 -7.73
CA GLU A 163 -2.98 15.15 -7.15
C GLU A 163 -1.92 15.95 -6.36
N ALA A 164 -1.09 15.25 -5.56
CA ALA A 164 -0.09 15.91 -4.73
C ALA A 164 1.04 16.56 -5.53
N PHE A 165 1.43 15.94 -6.65
CA PHE A 165 2.57 16.38 -7.48
C PHE A 165 2.16 17.07 -8.77
N TYR A 166 0.86 17.34 -8.99
CA TYR A 166 0.43 18.05 -10.19
C TYR A 166 1.20 19.37 -10.38
N PRO A 167 1.71 19.68 -11.60
CA PRO A 167 1.57 18.98 -12.88
C PRO A 167 2.71 17.96 -13.17
N THR A 168 3.61 17.65 -12.23
CA THR A 168 4.71 16.71 -12.44
C THR A 168 4.19 15.32 -12.89
N PRO A 169 4.75 14.70 -13.94
CA PRO A 169 4.37 13.38 -14.39
C PRO A 169 4.49 12.31 -13.30
N VAL A 170 3.44 11.51 -13.12
CA VAL A 170 3.39 10.40 -12.19
C VAL A 170 3.23 9.09 -12.95
N ASN A 171 4.14 8.16 -12.72
CA ASN A 171 4.21 6.87 -13.38
C ASN A 171 3.83 5.75 -12.40
N GLY A 172 2.62 5.22 -12.51
CA GLY A 172 2.12 4.11 -11.70
C GLY A 172 2.38 2.77 -12.36
N VAL A 173 3.14 1.88 -11.72
CA VAL A 173 3.37 0.53 -12.25
C VAL A 173 2.33 -0.44 -11.67
N ILE A 174 1.43 -0.92 -12.54
CA ILE A 174 0.38 -1.89 -12.17
C ILE A 174 1.03 -3.24 -11.85
N VAL A 175 1.04 -3.61 -10.59
CA VAL A 175 1.58 -4.88 -10.07
C VAL A 175 0.50 -5.81 -9.51
N GLY A 176 -0.74 -5.31 -9.40
CA GLY A 176 -1.90 -6.03 -8.88
C GLY A 176 -2.98 -6.28 -9.95
N LEU A 177 -4.26 -6.29 -9.52
CA LEU A 177 -5.39 -6.53 -10.43
C LEU A 177 -5.60 -5.33 -11.37
N SER A 178 -5.26 -5.53 -12.63
CA SER A 178 -5.37 -4.49 -13.68
C SER A 178 -6.79 -3.93 -13.84
N SER A 179 -7.82 -4.76 -13.66
CA SER A 179 -9.23 -4.36 -13.81
C SER A 179 -9.70 -3.27 -12.84
N ARG A 180 -9.11 -3.17 -11.66
CA ARG A 180 -9.41 -2.09 -10.70
C ARG A 180 -8.77 -0.78 -11.10
N ASN A 181 -7.53 -0.83 -11.59
CA ASN A 181 -6.82 0.36 -12.03
C ASN A 181 -7.50 1.03 -13.23
N GLN A 182 -8.11 0.26 -14.13
CA GLN A 182 -8.83 0.79 -15.30
C GLN A 182 -10.14 1.52 -14.95
N LYS A 183 -10.69 1.30 -13.77
CA LYS A 183 -11.96 1.91 -13.29
C LYS A 183 -11.75 3.17 -12.45
N GLN A 184 -10.52 3.55 -12.18
CA GLN A 184 -10.21 4.74 -11.37
C GLN A 184 -10.08 5.98 -12.24
N ASN A 185 -10.60 7.12 -11.76
CA ASN A 185 -10.30 8.42 -12.33
C ASN A 185 -8.94 8.89 -11.82
N TYR A 186 -7.97 8.93 -12.70
CA TYR A 186 -6.65 9.46 -12.41
C TYR A 186 -6.53 10.91 -12.87
N PRO A 187 -5.77 11.76 -12.15
CA PRO A 187 -5.35 13.05 -12.66
C PRO A 187 -4.63 12.93 -14.02
N SER A 188 -4.71 13.97 -14.84
CA SER A 188 -4.18 13.97 -16.23
C SER A 188 -2.66 13.77 -16.32
N ASN A 189 -1.92 14.01 -15.23
CA ASN A 189 -0.48 13.81 -15.16
C ASN A 189 -0.10 12.35 -14.75
N VAL A 190 -1.07 11.43 -14.60
CA VAL A 190 -0.79 10.02 -14.22
C VAL A 190 -0.77 9.12 -15.45
N THR A 191 0.34 8.42 -15.64
CA THR A 191 0.50 7.36 -16.64
C THR A 191 0.63 6.00 -15.96
N LEU A 192 -0.08 5.00 -16.47
CA LEU A 192 -0.03 3.64 -15.93
C LEU A 192 0.77 2.71 -16.84
N HIS A 193 1.74 2.01 -16.26
CA HIS A 193 2.56 1.00 -16.91
C HIS A 193 2.19 -0.38 -16.40
N LYS A 194 1.87 -1.32 -17.29
CA LYS A 194 1.60 -2.70 -16.90
C LYS A 194 2.91 -3.45 -16.70
N TYR A 195 3.12 -4.04 -15.52
CA TYR A 195 4.23 -4.95 -15.32
C TYR A 195 3.94 -6.31 -16.03
N PRO A 196 4.91 -6.91 -16.72
CA PRO A 196 4.66 -8.07 -17.59
C PRO A 196 4.41 -9.40 -16.85
N LYS A 197 4.65 -9.46 -15.54
CA LYS A 197 4.46 -10.67 -14.72
C LYS A 197 3.35 -10.50 -13.68
N ASP A 198 2.72 -11.60 -13.27
CA ASP A 198 1.67 -11.63 -12.29
C ASP A 198 2.11 -11.15 -10.90
N PHE A 199 1.14 -10.81 -10.06
CA PHE A 199 1.40 -10.35 -8.70
C PHE A 199 2.16 -11.37 -7.84
N SER A 200 1.90 -12.67 -8.04
CA SER A 200 2.57 -13.75 -7.30
C SER A 200 4.05 -13.92 -7.66
N TRP A 201 4.46 -13.45 -8.83
CA TRP A 201 5.86 -13.52 -9.25
C TRP A 201 6.70 -12.48 -8.48
N SER A 202 7.82 -12.93 -7.91
CA SER A 202 8.74 -12.07 -7.19
C SER A 202 9.86 -11.57 -8.11
N CYS A 203 9.96 -10.26 -8.26
CA CYS A 203 11.01 -9.60 -9.02
C CYS A 203 12.36 -9.69 -8.27
N SER A 204 13.41 -10.10 -8.97
CA SER A 204 14.78 -10.18 -8.45
C SER A 204 15.66 -9.01 -8.89
N TYR A 205 15.11 -8.02 -9.59
CA TYR A 205 15.86 -6.84 -10.02
C TYR A 205 16.53 -6.14 -8.84
N ASN A 206 17.79 -5.74 -8.99
CA ASN A 206 18.52 -5.13 -7.89
C ASN A 206 17.99 -3.73 -7.57
N ALA A 207 17.76 -3.47 -6.29
CA ALA A 207 17.41 -2.15 -5.76
C ALA A 207 18.40 -1.79 -4.66
N PRO A 208 18.89 -0.54 -4.60
CA PRO A 208 19.87 -0.12 -3.58
C PRO A 208 19.24 0.07 -2.19
N PHE A 209 17.99 -0.32 -2.03
CA PHE A 209 17.22 -0.25 -0.78
C PHE A 209 16.34 -1.51 -0.63
N PRO A 210 15.97 -1.89 0.61
CA PRO A 210 14.98 -2.94 0.85
C PRO A 210 13.67 -2.64 0.13
N SER A 211 13.18 -3.60 -0.66
CA SER A 211 12.04 -3.42 -1.54
C SER A 211 11.31 -4.74 -1.74
N CYS A 212 9.98 -4.72 -1.67
CA CYS A 212 9.13 -5.89 -1.84
C CYS A 212 9.17 -6.43 -3.28
N GLY A 213 9.65 -7.68 -3.48
CA GLY A 213 9.76 -8.30 -4.79
C GLY A 213 8.44 -8.45 -5.55
N ASN A 214 7.34 -8.64 -4.85
CA ASN A 214 6.02 -8.75 -5.47
C ASN A 214 5.38 -7.37 -5.76
N TYR A 215 5.95 -6.26 -5.28
CA TYR A 215 5.35 -4.95 -5.33
C TYR A 215 6.33 -3.87 -5.81
N ASP A 216 7.03 -3.21 -4.90
CA ASP A 216 7.84 -2.03 -5.20
C ASP A 216 9.03 -2.33 -6.13
N ARG A 217 9.66 -3.51 -6.01
CA ARG A 217 10.80 -3.88 -6.85
C ARG A 217 10.44 -4.00 -8.33
N LYS A 218 9.20 -4.37 -8.64
CA LYS A 218 8.69 -4.35 -10.02
C LYS A 218 8.59 -2.93 -10.57
N ALA A 219 8.11 -2.01 -9.73
CA ALA A 219 8.04 -0.61 -10.11
C ALA A 219 9.43 0.01 -10.23
N TRP A 220 10.35 -0.35 -9.33
CA TRP A 220 11.73 0.07 -9.41
C TRP A 220 12.43 -0.36 -10.69
N GLU A 221 12.22 -1.62 -11.13
CA GLU A 221 12.77 -2.12 -12.39
C GLU A 221 12.36 -1.25 -13.57
N LEU A 222 11.06 -0.96 -13.72
CA LEU A 222 10.58 -0.10 -14.81
C LEU A 222 11.04 1.34 -14.64
N CYS A 223 10.99 1.88 -13.44
CA CYS A 223 11.48 3.21 -13.13
C CYS A 223 12.95 3.36 -13.54
N HIS A 224 13.81 2.45 -13.11
CA HIS A 224 15.25 2.50 -13.42
C HIS A 224 15.54 2.43 -14.93
N LYS A 225 14.73 1.67 -15.68
CA LYS A 225 14.89 1.49 -17.13
C LYS A 225 14.29 2.60 -17.98
N LEU A 226 13.22 3.24 -17.55
CA LEU A 226 12.41 4.11 -18.40
C LEU A 226 12.42 5.58 -18.00
N SER A 227 12.69 5.90 -16.73
CA SER A 227 12.61 7.26 -16.22
C SER A 227 13.75 8.15 -16.68
N LYS A 228 13.48 9.45 -16.71
CA LYS A 228 14.45 10.50 -17.10
C LYS A 228 14.54 11.58 -16.02
N GLY A 229 15.64 12.36 -16.05
CA GLY A 229 15.83 13.46 -15.12
C GLY A 229 15.92 13.04 -13.64
N THR A 230 15.54 13.95 -12.75
CA THR A 230 15.47 13.72 -11.30
C THR A 230 14.15 13.05 -10.94
N VAL A 231 14.23 11.89 -10.30
CA VAL A 231 13.08 11.02 -10.05
C VAL A 231 12.78 10.85 -8.57
N LEU A 232 11.52 11.01 -8.19
CA LEU A 232 11.04 10.57 -6.89
C LEU A 232 10.43 9.17 -7.01
N PHE A 233 10.99 8.21 -6.30
CA PHE A 233 10.44 6.86 -6.21
C PHE A 233 9.80 6.62 -4.84
N TRP A 234 8.54 6.21 -4.81
CA TRP A 234 7.83 5.92 -3.57
C TRP A 234 7.91 4.43 -3.23
N ASN A 235 8.80 4.06 -2.29
CA ASN A 235 9.01 2.69 -1.82
C ASN A 235 8.10 2.38 -0.63
N VAL A 236 7.07 1.58 -0.85
CA VAL A 236 5.98 1.33 0.12
C VAL A 236 6.34 0.31 1.19
N LEU A 237 7.04 -0.76 0.80
CA LEU A 237 7.34 -1.92 1.65
C LEU A 237 8.71 -2.52 1.32
N GLY A 238 9.44 -2.88 2.39
CA GLY A 238 10.67 -3.68 2.31
C GLY A 238 10.46 -5.19 2.43
#